data_2ebf3e68e7082ea0be9e713c8b904f21
#
_entry.id   2ebf3e68e7082ea0be9e713c8b904f21
#
_cell.length_a   1.000
_cell.length_b   1.000
_cell.length_c   1.000
_cell.angle_alpha   90.00
_cell.angle_beta   90.00
_cell.angle_gamma   90.00
#
_symmetry.space_group_name_H-M   'P 1'
#
loop_
_entity.id
_entity.type
_entity.pdbx_description
1 polymer ?
#
loop_
_entity_poly.entity_id
_entity_poly.type
_entity_poly.pdbx_seq_one_letter_code
_entity_poly.pdbx_strand_id
1 'polypeptide(L)'
;MCGIAGLIHRGNTSKVGFELQGMLQALKHRGEDSTGYALYGKTDGQNFIMRFKVGENVGEGSTSVMEDVSVYDERKKVVDGYLKDLGATIVKEERTLPYSLRYEIQYDKDLMEFSQKIESVPGVEILSMGKSLEVIKDLGNAEAVC
;
A
#
# COMPACT_ATOMS: atom_id res chain seq x y z
N MET A 1 -20.63 -9.91 -2.42
CA MET A 1 -20.21 -10.00 -3.86
C MET A 1 -19.24 -8.87 -4.16
N CYS A 2 -18.07 -9.16 -4.73
CA CYS A 2 -17.08 -8.13 -5.05
C CYS A 2 -17.44 -7.42 -6.37
N GLY A 3 -17.12 -6.12 -6.46
CA GLY A 3 -17.19 -5.32 -7.68
C GLY A 3 -15.78 -5.05 -8.19
N ILE A 4 -15.58 -5.09 -9.50
CA ILE A 4 -14.29 -4.76 -10.14
C ILE A 4 -14.54 -3.70 -11.21
N ALA A 5 -13.69 -2.68 -11.24
CA ALA A 5 -13.64 -1.67 -12.28
C ALA A 5 -12.21 -1.51 -12.78
N GLY A 6 -12.04 -1.14 -14.03
CA GLY A 6 -10.70 -0.91 -14.62
C GLY A 6 -10.75 0.19 -15.66
N LEU A 7 -9.67 0.97 -15.75
CA LEU A 7 -9.54 2.09 -16.66
C LEU A 7 -8.14 2.14 -17.25
N ILE A 8 -8.05 2.26 -18.56
CA ILE A 8 -6.79 2.45 -19.29
C ILE A 8 -6.94 3.65 -20.22
N HIS A 9 -6.13 4.66 -20.00
CA HIS A 9 -6.05 5.81 -20.91
C HIS A 9 -4.97 5.61 -21.98
N ARG A 10 -5.29 6.02 -23.20
CA ARG A 10 -4.29 6.20 -24.27
C ARG A 10 -3.77 7.63 -24.21
N GLY A 11 -2.52 7.79 -23.82
CA GLY A 11 -1.87 9.10 -23.68
C GLY A 11 -1.62 9.50 -22.23
N ASN A 12 -1.21 10.73 -22.02
CA ASN A 12 -0.91 11.25 -20.69
C ASN A 12 -2.17 11.87 -20.06
N THR A 13 -2.58 11.35 -18.93
CA THR A 13 -3.65 11.93 -18.11
C THR A 13 -3.31 11.80 -16.62
N SER A 14 -3.67 12.82 -15.85
CA SER A 14 -3.52 12.84 -14.39
C SER A 14 -4.82 12.51 -13.65
N LYS A 15 -5.90 12.18 -14.37
CA LYS A 15 -7.24 12.02 -13.77
C LYS A 15 -7.67 10.57 -13.54
N VAL A 16 -6.79 9.60 -13.82
CA VAL A 16 -7.11 8.16 -13.75
C VAL A 16 -7.64 7.77 -12.36
N GLY A 17 -7.01 8.25 -11.28
CA GLY A 17 -7.44 7.95 -9.93
C GLY A 17 -8.85 8.46 -9.64
N PHE A 18 -9.13 9.71 -10.00
CA PHE A 18 -10.45 10.33 -9.80
C PHE A 18 -11.56 9.60 -10.60
N GLU A 19 -11.29 9.25 -11.85
CA GLU A 19 -12.25 8.54 -12.68
C GLU A 19 -12.50 7.12 -12.16
N LEU A 20 -11.45 6.41 -11.74
CA LEU A 20 -11.55 5.08 -11.16
C LEU A 20 -12.33 5.11 -9.82
N GLN A 21 -12.11 6.13 -8.99
CA GLN A 21 -12.88 6.35 -7.76
C GLN A 21 -14.38 6.43 -8.06
N GLY A 22 -14.78 7.23 -9.05
CA GLY A 22 -16.18 7.35 -9.46
C GLY A 22 -16.77 6.03 -9.94
N MET A 23 -16.02 5.21 -10.68
CA MET A 23 -16.45 3.89 -11.12
C MET A 23 -16.65 2.92 -9.94
N LEU A 24 -15.71 2.91 -8.99
CA LEU A 24 -15.79 2.05 -7.80
C LEU A 24 -16.92 2.50 -6.87
N GLN A 25 -17.16 3.80 -6.74
CA GLN A 25 -18.25 4.34 -5.95
C GLN A 25 -19.62 3.91 -6.52
N ALA A 26 -19.75 3.80 -7.83
CA ALA A 26 -20.96 3.26 -8.46
C ALA A 26 -21.17 1.76 -8.15
N LEU A 27 -20.12 1.05 -7.76
CA LEU A 27 -20.14 -0.37 -7.38
C LEU A 27 -20.19 -0.60 -5.86
N LYS A 28 -20.30 0.45 -5.04
CA LYS A 28 -20.21 0.35 -3.57
C LYS A 28 -21.19 -0.69 -2.96
N HIS A 29 -22.36 -0.86 -3.55
CA HIS A 29 -23.36 -1.84 -3.10
C HIS A 29 -22.92 -3.31 -3.27
N ARG A 30 -21.79 -3.56 -3.93
CA ARG A 30 -21.23 -4.90 -4.18
C ARG A 30 -20.07 -5.28 -3.27
N GLY A 31 -19.54 -4.33 -2.48
CA GLY A 31 -18.45 -4.60 -1.55
C GLY A 31 -18.23 -3.37 -0.67
N GLU A 32 -18.83 -3.40 0.52
CA GLU A 32 -18.76 -2.30 1.47
C GLU A 32 -17.59 -2.47 2.48
N ASP A 33 -17.03 -3.70 2.57
CA ASP A 33 -16.11 -4.06 3.63
C ASP A 33 -14.69 -3.50 3.40
N SER A 34 -14.23 -3.50 2.15
CA SER A 34 -12.90 -3.02 1.80
C SER A 34 -12.81 -2.61 0.32
N THR A 35 -11.93 -1.66 0.03
CA THR A 35 -11.63 -1.21 -1.33
C THR A 35 -10.14 -1.26 -1.58
N GLY A 36 -9.76 -1.65 -2.80
CA GLY A 36 -8.38 -1.66 -3.25
C GLY A 36 -8.22 -1.04 -4.63
N TYR A 37 -7.10 -0.36 -4.83
CA TYR A 37 -6.66 0.20 -6.09
C TYR A 37 -5.34 -0.43 -6.50
N ALA A 38 -5.26 -0.88 -7.76
CA ALA A 38 -4.01 -1.28 -8.39
C ALA A 38 -3.66 -0.22 -9.46
N LEU A 39 -2.58 0.51 -9.21
CA LEU A 39 -2.13 1.61 -10.06
C LEU A 39 -0.90 1.16 -10.83
N TYR A 40 -0.95 1.27 -12.16
CA TYR A 40 0.19 0.99 -13.02
C TYR A 40 0.79 2.31 -13.50
N GLY A 41 2.05 2.56 -13.11
CA GLY A 41 2.82 3.73 -13.52
C GLY A 41 3.91 3.39 -14.54
N LYS A 42 4.58 4.43 -15.04
CA LYS A 42 5.83 4.24 -15.77
C LYS A 42 6.90 3.77 -14.81
N THR A 43 7.71 2.82 -15.25
CA THR A 43 8.89 2.39 -14.49
C THR A 43 9.94 3.51 -14.57
N ASP A 44 10.15 4.21 -13.48
CA ASP A 44 11.09 5.36 -13.41
C ASP A 44 12.55 4.95 -13.22
N GLY A 45 12.82 3.66 -13.19
CA GLY A 45 14.18 3.23 -12.99
C GLY A 45 14.35 1.90 -12.28
N GLN A 46 15.40 1.80 -11.48
CA GLN A 46 15.85 0.57 -10.84
C GLN A 46 15.21 0.33 -9.47
N ASN A 47 14.59 1.35 -8.89
CA ASN A 47 14.05 1.30 -7.54
C ASN A 47 12.73 0.50 -7.47
N PHE A 48 12.53 -0.18 -6.36
CA PHE A 48 11.24 -0.79 -6.02
C PHE A 48 10.39 0.18 -5.21
N ILE A 49 9.09 0.15 -5.45
CA ILE A 49 8.10 0.83 -4.62
C ILE A 49 7.47 -0.25 -3.73
N MET A 50 7.61 -0.10 -2.43
CA MET A 50 6.97 -0.95 -1.43
C MET A 50 5.88 -0.16 -0.72
N ARG A 51 4.64 -0.63 -0.81
CA ARG A 51 3.53 -0.15 0.02
C ARG A 51 3.23 -1.18 1.08
N PHE A 52 3.13 -0.73 2.31
CA PHE A 52 2.88 -1.61 3.46
C PHE A 52 2.13 -0.89 4.57
N LYS A 53 1.48 -1.67 5.41
CA LYS A 53 0.85 -1.23 6.63
C LYS A 53 1.60 -1.73 7.85
N VAL A 54 1.59 -0.93 8.91
CA VAL A 54 2.12 -1.28 10.24
C VAL A 54 1.02 -1.40 11.29
N GLY A 55 -0.24 -1.43 10.84
CA GLY A 55 -1.44 -1.66 11.64
C GLY A 55 -2.30 -2.71 10.96
N GLU A 56 -2.39 -3.90 11.55
CA GLU A 56 -3.23 -4.98 11.03
C GLU A 56 -4.70 -4.67 11.29
N ASN A 57 -5.55 -4.88 10.25
CA ASN A 57 -7.00 -4.66 10.33
C ASN A 57 -7.43 -3.24 10.72
N VAL A 58 -6.59 -2.24 10.49
CA VAL A 58 -6.93 -0.83 10.70
C VAL A 58 -7.39 -0.21 9.38
N GLY A 59 -8.47 0.54 9.43
CA GLY A 59 -9.01 1.27 8.30
C GLY A 59 -10.27 2.02 8.70
N GLU A 60 -10.71 2.97 7.91
CA GLU A 60 -11.81 3.89 8.24
C GLU A 60 -13.19 3.20 8.40
N GLY A 61 -13.33 1.95 7.97
CA GLY A 61 -14.51 1.10 8.21
C GLY A 61 -14.33 0.06 9.30
N SER A 62 -13.17 0.04 9.99
CA SER A 62 -12.88 -0.93 11.02
C SER A 62 -13.63 -0.61 12.31
N THR A 63 -14.22 -1.63 12.93
CA THR A 63 -14.68 -1.59 14.33
C THR A 63 -13.53 -1.78 15.32
N SER A 64 -12.34 -2.07 14.84
CA SER A 64 -11.13 -2.20 15.64
C SER A 64 -10.72 -0.82 16.17
N VAL A 65 -10.45 -0.74 17.46
CA VAL A 65 -9.89 0.46 18.06
C VAL A 65 -8.52 0.72 17.40
N MET A 66 -8.30 1.92 16.88
CA MET A 66 -6.99 2.31 16.38
C MET A 66 -5.96 2.12 17.48
N GLU A 67 -4.89 1.39 17.18
CA GLU A 67 -3.74 1.28 18.07
C GLU A 67 -3.11 2.67 18.27
N ASP A 68 -2.39 2.85 19.37
CA ASP A 68 -1.63 4.08 19.60
C ASP A 68 -0.58 4.26 18.49
N VAL A 69 -0.41 5.48 18.01
CA VAL A 69 0.57 5.83 16.97
C VAL A 69 1.99 5.39 17.36
N SER A 70 2.30 5.34 18.64
CA SER A 70 3.59 4.83 19.15
C SER A 70 3.85 3.38 18.74
N VAL A 71 2.82 2.53 18.69
CA VAL A 71 2.93 1.13 18.25
C VAL A 71 3.29 1.05 16.76
N TYR A 72 2.69 1.92 15.95
CA TYR A 72 3.02 2.00 14.51
C TYR A 72 4.46 2.48 14.30
N ASP A 73 4.92 3.43 15.09
CA ASP A 73 6.29 3.93 15.02
C ASP A 73 7.32 2.89 15.47
N GLU A 74 7.00 2.08 16.47
CA GLU A 74 7.84 0.96 16.89
C GLU A 74 7.94 -0.11 15.80
N ARG A 75 6.82 -0.54 15.21
CA ARG A 75 6.82 -1.49 14.09
C ARG A 75 7.58 -0.96 12.89
N LYS A 76 7.39 0.32 12.54
CA LYS A 76 8.15 0.98 11.49
C LYS A 76 9.66 0.90 11.75
N LYS A 77 10.11 1.20 12.96
CA LYS A 77 11.54 1.11 13.32
C LYS A 77 12.09 -0.32 13.13
N VAL A 78 11.31 -1.34 13.47
CA VAL A 78 11.71 -2.74 13.24
C VAL A 78 11.83 -3.03 11.75
N VAL A 79 10.87 -2.59 10.94
CA VAL A 79 10.92 -2.71 9.48
C VAL A 79 12.15 -2.01 8.92
N ASP A 80 12.43 -0.77 9.32
CA ASP A 80 13.60 -0.02 8.89
C ASP A 80 14.92 -0.73 9.25
N GLY A 81 14.97 -1.35 10.44
CA GLY A 81 16.10 -2.20 10.85
C GLY A 81 16.28 -3.40 9.92
N TYR A 82 15.22 -4.11 9.62
CA TYR A 82 15.27 -5.27 8.71
C TYR A 82 15.66 -4.88 7.28
N LEU A 83 15.16 -3.73 6.78
CA LEU A 83 15.58 -3.21 5.47
C LEU A 83 17.09 -3.00 5.42
N LYS A 84 17.63 -2.37 6.44
CA LYS A 84 19.08 -2.14 6.57
C LYS A 84 19.86 -3.45 6.64
N ASP A 85 19.43 -4.41 7.45
CA ASP A 85 20.09 -5.70 7.62
C ASP A 85 20.09 -6.53 6.32
N LEU A 86 19.03 -6.43 5.53
CA LEU A 86 18.90 -7.05 4.21
C LEU A 86 19.78 -6.33 3.15
N GLY A 87 20.28 -5.16 3.46
CA GLY A 87 21.10 -4.34 2.54
C GLY A 87 20.27 -3.48 1.59
N ALA A 88 18.99 -3.26 1.89
CA ALA A 88 18.16 -2.32 1.15
C ALA A 88 18.46 -0.87 1.55
N THR A 89 18.39 0.04 0.58
CA THR A 89 18.55 1.47 0.82
C THR A 89 17.21 2.17 0.59
N ILE A 90 16.70 2.86 1.60
CA ILE A 90 15.50 3.70 1.47
C ILE A 90 15.91 4.99 0.77
N VAL A 91 15.37 5.21 -0.44
CA VAL A 91 15.60 6.41 -1.25
C VAL A 91 14.60 7.50 -0.90
N LYS A 92 13.33 7.09 -0.72
CA LYS A 92 12.24 7.98 -0.36
C LYS A 92 11.28 7.29 0.59
N GLU A 93 10.79 8.03 1.55
CA GLU A 93 9.77 7.60 2.50
C GLU A 93 8.58 8.55 2.44
N GLU A 94 7.38 8.00 2.41
CA GLU A 94 6.13 8.73 2.50
C GLU A 94 5.21 7.99 3.48
N ARG A 95 4.59 8.72 4.40
CA ARG A 95 3.53 8.21 5.28
C ARG A 95 2.22 8.81 4.82
N THR A 96 1.32 7.99 4.28
CA THR A 96 0.02 8.43 3.75
C THR A 96 -1.05 8.46 4.84
N LEU A 97 -1.00 7.51 5.77
CA LEU A 97 -1.83 7.44 6.98
C LEU A 97 -0.92 7.06 8.16
N PRO A 98 -1.37 7.22 9.42
CA PRO A 98 -0.54 6.87 10.59
C PRO A 98 0.05 5.45 10.54
N TYR A 99 -0.68 4.52 9.91
CA TYR A 99 -0.33 3.10 9.79
C TYR A 99 0.06 2.67 8.36
N SER A 100 0.00 3.55 7.36
CA SER A 100 0.25 3.23 5.95
C SER A 100 1.45 3.99 5.40
N LEU A 101 2.40 3.26 4.84
CA LEU A 101 3.67 3.77 4.36
C LEU A 101 3.92 3.38 2.90
N ARG A 102 4.65 4.25 2.21
CA ARG A 102 5.17 4.04 0.87
C ARG A 102 6.67 4.32 0.88
N TYR A 103 7.45 3.31 0.56
CA TYR A 103 8.90 3.44 0.44
C TYR A 103 9.33 3.22 -1.01
N GLU A 104 10.27 4.04 -1.45
CA GLU A 104 11.07 3.78 -2.63
C GLU A 104 12.42 3.25 -2.18
N ILE A 105 12.77 2.04 -2.61
CA ILE A 105 13.95 1.33 -2.14
C ILE A 105 14.83 0.84 -3.28
N GLN A 106 16.13 0.84 -3.05
CA GLN A 106 17.11 0.13 -3.86
C GLN A 106 17.40 -1.21 -3.21
N TYR A 107 17.20 -2.29 -3.97
CA TYR A 107 17.43 -3.66 -3.54
C TYR A 107 17.69 -4.55 -4.75
N ASP A 108 18.68 -5.44 -4.68
CA ASP A 108 19.16 -6.24 -5.80
C ASP A 108 19.20 -7.75 -5.52
N LYS A 109 18.64 -8.17 -4.37
CA LYS A 109 18.63 -9.59 -3.95
C LYS A 109 17.23 -10.18 -4.07
N ASP A 110 17.00 -11.32 -3.43
CA ASP A 110 15.75 -12.07 -3.47
C ASP A 110 14.60 -11.30 -2.79
N LEU A 111 13.57 -10.98 -3.59
CA LEU A 111 12.37 -10.28 -3.11
C LEU A 111 11.47 -11.18 -2.26
N MET A 112 11.52 -12.49 -2.43
CA MET A 112 10.74 -13.44 -1.63
C MET A 112 11.25 -13.48 -0.19
N GLU A 113 12.56 -13.65 -0.03
CA GLU A 113 13.20 -13.60 1.28
C GLU A 113 12.97 -12.25 1.98
N PHE A 114 13.09 -11.18 1.20
CA PHE A 114 12.82 -9.82 1.66
C PHE A 114 11.40 -9.68 2.21
N SER A 115 10.38 -10.04 1.42
CA SER A 115 8.98 -9.88 1.84
C SER A 115 8.64 -10.74 3.05
N GLN A 116 9.09 -11.99 3.09
CA GLN A 116 8.90 -12.88 4.24
C GLN A 116 9.52 -12.30 5.52
N LYS A 117 10.69 -11.69 5.41
CA LYS A 117 11.36 -11.06 6.56
C LYS A 117 10.57 -9.87 7.09
N ILE A 118 10.09 -8.99 6.21
CA ILE A 118 9.31 -7.82 6.60
C ILE A 118 7.96 -8.23 7.20
N GLU A 119 7.25 -9.17 6.58
CA GLU A 119 5.96 -9.68 7.06
C GLU A 119 6.07 -10.56 8.31
N SER A 120 7.29 -10.93 8.72
CA SER A 120 7.50 -11.59 10.01
C SER A 120 7.29 -10.66 11.22
N VAL A 121 7.22 -9.34 10.99
CA VAL A 121 6.90 -8.37 12.04
C VAL A 121 5.39 -8.39 12.31
N PRO A 122 4.95 -8.73 13.54
CA PRO A 122 3.52 -8.79 13.84
C PRO A 122 2.83 -7.44 13.57
N GLY A 123 1.71 -7.48 12.84
CA GLY A 123 0.94 -6.29 12.47
C GLY A 123 1.50 -5.52 11.26
N VAL A 124 2.44 -6.12 10.52
CA VAL A 124 2.96 -5.57 9.26
C VAL A 124 2.44 -6.40 8.09
N GLU A 125 1.89 -5.73 7.08
CA GLU A 125 1.39 -6.31 5.83
C GLU A 125 1.99 -5.56 4.64
N ILE A 126 2.65 -6.25 3.71
CA ILE A 126 3.06 -5.69 2.43
C ILE A 126 1.88 -5.76 1.46
N LEU A 127 1.41 -4.61 1.00
CA LEU A 127 0.33 -4.50 0.01
C LEU A 127 0.85 -4.72 -1.42
N SER A 128 2.01 -4.19 -1.70
CA SER A 128 2.69 -4.38 -2.99
C SER A 128 4.18 -4.08 -2.88
N MET A 129 4.93 -4.77 -3.72
CA MET A 129 6.35 -4.48 -3.96
C MET A 129 6.65 -4.68 -5.43
N GLY A 130 6.94 -3.62 -6.14
CA GLY A 130 7.15 -3.66 -7.59
C GLY A 130 7.79 -2.39 -8.13
N LYS A 131 8.12 -2.39 -9.43
CA LYS A 131 8.72 -1.21 -10.10
C LYS A 131 7.69 -0.34 -10.82
N SER A 132 6.52 -0.87 -11.11
CA SER A 132 5.47 -0.17 -11.87
C SER A 132 4.07 -0.34 -11.32
N LEU A 133 3.85 -1.33 -10.45
CA LEU A 133 2.58 -1.61 -9.81
C LEU A 133 2.63 -1.15 -8.36
N GLU A 134 1.64 -0.34 -7.99
CA GLU A 134 1.35 0.01 -6.59
C GLU A 134 -0.05 -0.45 -6.23
N VAL A 135 -0.21 -1.13 -5.11
CA VAL A 135 -1.52 -1.51 -4.56
C VAL A 135 -1.78 -0.71 -3.30
N ILE A 136 -2.93 -0.04 -3.29
CA ILE A 136 -3.48 0.64 -2.11
C ILE A 136 -4.73 -0.13 -1.74
N LYS A 137 -4.83 -0.58 -0.49
CA LYS A 137 -5.99 -1.33 0.01
C LYS A 137 -6.28 -0.91 1.43
N ASP A 138 -7.55 -0.65 1.70
CA ASP A 138 -8.00 -0.36 3.06
C ASP A 138 -9.44 -0.82 3.28
N LEU A 139 -9.87 -0.81 4.55
CA LEU A 139 -11.25 -1.01 4.94
C LEU A 139 -12.08 0.23 4.56
N GLY A 140 -13.33 0.00 4.14
CA GLY A 140 -14.23 1.05 3.72
C GLY A 140 -14.46 1.12 2.22
N ASN A 141 -15.26 2.11 1.83
CA ASN A 141 -15.63 2.34 0.43
C ASN A 141 -14.56 3.11 -0.35
N ALA A 142 -14.79 3.31 -1.64
CA ALA A 142 -13.84 3.98 -2.53
C ALA A 142 -13.50 5.43 -2.13
N GLU A 143 -14.40 6.14 -1.46
CA GLU A 143 -14.17 7.52 -0.99
C GLU A 143 -13.26 7.53 0.25
N ALA A 144 -13.36 6.51 1.10
CA ALA A 144 -12.55 6.40 2.31
C ALA A 144 -11.09 6.02 2.02
N VAL A 145 -10.85 5.31 0.90
CA VAL A 145 -9.53 4.77 0.55
C VAL A 145 -8.75 5.66 -0.44
N CYS A 146 -9.38 6.71 -0.96
CA CYS A 146 -8.79 7.59 -1.99
C CYS A 146 -8.08 8.82 -1.44
#